data_01f2397fe512a4ca2b082592a49d3b70
#
_entry.id   01f2397fe512a4ca2b082592a49d3b70
#
_cell.length_a   1.000
_cell.length_b   1.000
_cell.length_c   1.000
_cell.angle_alpha   90.00
_cell.angle_beta   90.00
_cell.angle_gamma   90.00
#
_symmetry.space_group_name_H-M   'P 1'
#
loop_
_entity.id
_entity.type
_entity.pdbx_description
1 polymer ?
#
loop_
_entity_poly.entity_id
_entity_poly.type
_entity_poly.pdbx_seq_one_letter_code
_entity_poly.pdbx_strand_id
1 'polypeptide(L)'
;MNSRLFSQYRIDIKKLIRIATPIGLAQLAQTGMGTVDVIMAGRVSSADVGGVGIGASIWLPLVLFGQGLLLALPPTISYLNGSGQRHRIAHQVRQGLWISFLVMIPLALIIYHNDFILQFMNMDAHMADVTMNYLRAMVWGLPAYLLLINFRCLNDGIAKTKPAMVITFMGLMLNIPLNYMFIYGKFGAPALGGVGCGVATAIVNWTMAILMITYSAKNYNERSLKVFEKIIEKPDIKTLKKLTALGLPIAIALCSEVSLFALSSLLLSPLGADVVASHQVALNTSAVAFMFPVSIAMAATILVAQELGNHAPQKAKIMAYAAIILGLIVATGLALVIWLFSDKIAALIVGDNTTVIALSGSLLTIAAIYQFSDSVQVVVSGILRGYKDTKIILYITLLAYWGVGIPVGYILSRTDWIVPSIGAKGFWVAFIIALTIAAALLFIRMRKIQSQPDEAIIQQLERLK
;
A
#
# COMPACT_ATOMS: atom_id res chain seq x y z
N MET A 1 -14.92 -34.84 1.68
CA MET A 1 -14.45 -33.56 2.30
C MET A 1 -15.50 -33.17 3.33
N ASN A 2 -15.17 -33.20 4.63
CA ASN A 2 -16.15 -33.12 5.73
C ASN A 2 -16.98 -31.84 5.69
N SER A 3 -18.31 -31.96 5.78
CA SER A 3 -19.27 -30.85 5.86
C SER A 3 -18.92 -29.80 6.93
N ARG A 4 -18.27 -30.20 8.01
CA ARG A 4 -17.74 -29.33 9.06
C ARG A 4 -16.60 -28.42 8.59
N LEU A 5 -15.66 -28.93 7.78
CA LEU A 5 -14.58 -28.13 7.20
C LEU A 5 -15.12 -27.05 6.26
N PHE A 6 -16.06 -27.41 5.39
CA PHE A 6 -16.70 -26.47 4.46
C PHE A 6 -17.46 -25.35 5.19
N SER A 7 -18.19 -25.70 6.25
CA SER A 7 -18.87 -24.76 7.12
C SER A 7 -17.87 -23.77 7.78
N GLN A 8 -16.72 -24.26 8.22
CA GLN A 8 -15.69 -23.44 8.85
C GLN A 8 -15.04 -22.48 7.88
N TYR A 9 -14.69 -22.91 6.65
CA TYR A 9 -14.19 -22.03 5.60
C TYR A 9 -15.20 -20.91 5.26
N ARG A 10 -16.49 -21.21 5.19
CA ARG A 10 -17.53 -20.19 4.95
C ARG A 10 -17.59 -19.13 6.04
N ILE A 11 -17.42 -19.52 7.31
CA ILE A 11 -17.40 -18.59 8.44
C ILE A 11 -16.14 -17.72 8.38
N ASP A 12 -15.01 -18.30 8.08
CA ASP A 12 -13.72 -17.60 8.03
C ASP A 12 -13.63 -16.63 6.85
N ILE A 13 -14.17 -17.01 5.68
CA ILE A 13 -14.32 -16.11 4.52
C ILE A 13 -15.22 -14.92 4.88
N LYS A 14 -16.33 -15.11 5.61
CA LYS A 14 -17.18 -14.00 6.06
C LYS A 14 -16.44 -13.05 7.00
N LYS A 15 -15.59 -13.57 7.90
CA LYS A 15 -14.76 -12.73 8.78
C LYS A 15 -13.74 -11.93 7.96
N LEU A 16 -13.07 -12.56 6.99
CA LEU A 16 -12.14 -11.91 6.09
C LEU A 16 -12.80 -10.78 5.31
N ILE A 17 -13.95 -11.04 4.67
CA ILE A 17 -14.70 -10.03 3.92
C ILE A 17 -15.10 -8.86 4.84
N ARG A 18 -15.57 -9.15 6.05
CA ARG A 18 -16.00 -8.12 7.01
C ARG A 18 -14.86 -7.17 7.40
N ILE A 19 -13.62 -7.65 7.44
CA ILE A 19 -12.43 -6.84 7.75
C ILE A 19 -11.84 -6.24 6.49
N ALA A 20 -11.72 -7.00 5.40
CA ALA A 20 -11.12 -6.56 4.15
C ALA A 20 -11.94 -5.46 3.45
N THR A 21 -13.28 -5.57 3.43
CA THR A 21 -14.12 -4.58 2.74
C THR A 21 -13.92 -3.15 3.24
N PRO A 22 -13.96 -2.85 4.56
CA PRO A 22 -13.66 -1.49 5.03
C PRO A 22 -12.23 -1.03 4.70
N ILE A 23 -11.25 -1.94 4.74
CA ILE A 23 -9.86 -1.61 4.39
C ILE A 23 -9.78 -1.25 2.91
N GLY A 24 -10.37 -2.06 2.03
CA GLY A 24 -10.38 -1.82 0.58
C GLY A 24 -11.08 -0.51 0.22
N LEU A 25 -12.24 -0.23 0.83
CA LEU A 25 -12.95 1.02 0.62
C LEU A 25 -12.13 2.23 1.10
N ALA A 26 -11.42 2.12 2.24
CA ALA A 26 -10.51 3.17 2.69
C ALA A 26 -9.36 3.41 1.71
N GLN A 27 -8.78 2.34 1.14
CA GLN A 27 -7.72 2.45 0.12
C GLN A 27 -8.23 3.12 -1.16
N LEU A 28 -9.42 2.74 -1.64
CA LEU A 28 -10.06 3.38 -2.79
C LEU A 28 -10.33 4.87 -2.54
N ALA A 29 -10.81 5.25 -1.36
CA ALA A 29 -11.02 6.64 -1.01
C ALA A 29 -9.70 7.43 -0.97
N GLN A 30 -8.64 6.83 -0.47
CA GLN A 30 -7.30 7.44 -0.44
C GLN A 30 -6.73 7.65 -1.85
N THR A 31 -6.86 6.65 -2.73
CA THR A 31 -6.49 6.78 -4.14
C THR A 31 -7.35 7.85 -4.84
N GLY A 32 -8.63 7.91 -4.51
CA GLY A 32 -9.56 8.92 -5.01
C GLY A 32 -9.14 10.36 -4.69
N MET A 33 -8.57 10.62 -3.49
CA MET A 33 -8.02 11.94 -3.16
C MET A 33 -6.91 12.36 -4.12
N GLY A 34 -5.93 11.48 -4.38
CA GLY A 34 -4.87 11.77 -5.33
C GLY A 34 -5.38 11.99 -6.76
N THR A 35 -6.42 11.26 -7.18
CA THR A 35 -7.06 11.46 -8.49
C THR A 35 -7.74 12.82 -8.57
N VAL A 36 -8.45 13.24 -7.52
CA VAL A 36 -9.09 14.59 -7.44
C VAL A 36 -8.02 15.67 -7.50
N ASP A 37 -6.91 15.53 -6.79
CA ASP A 37 -5.81 16.49 -6.81
C ASP A 37 -5.29 16.71 -8.23
N VAL A 38 -5.00 15.62 -8.96
CA VAL A 38 -4.49 15.68 -10.34
C VAL A 38 -5.52 16.27 -11.30
N ILE A 39 -6.79 15.89 -11.22
CA ILE A 39 -7.86 16.43 -12.08
C ILE A 39 -8.04 17.92 -11.83
N MET A 40 -8.04 18.37 -10.60
CA MET A 40 -8.28 19.76 -10.27
C MET A 40 -7.07 20.65 -10.60
N ALA A 41 -5.85 20.17 -10.39
CA ALA A 41 -4.62 20.85 -10.82
C ALA A 41 -4.54 20.98 -12.35
N GLY A 42 -4.98 19.94 -13.08
CA GLY A 42 -5.00 19.92 -14.54
C GLY A 42 -5.93 20.94 -15.17
N ARG A 43 -6.92 21.45 -14.45
CA ARG A 43 -7.78 22.55 -14.90
C ARG A 43 -7.15 23.94 -14.75
N VAL A 44 -6.02 24.05 -14.05
CA VAL A 44 -5.26 25.30 -13.92
C VAL A 44 -4.29 25.44 -15.09
N SER A 45 -3.34 24.54 -15.19
CA SER A 45 -2.38 24.50 -16.29
C SER A 45 -1.72 23.11 -16.44
N SER A 46 -1.09 22.88 -17.60
CA SER A 46 -0.28 21.67 -17.83
C SER A 46 0.96 21.62 -16.91
N ALA A 47 1.52 22.77 -16.55
CA ALA A 47 2.65 22.84 -15.62
C ALA A 47 2.23 22.52 -14.19
N ASP A 48 1.05 22.95 -13.75
CA ASP A 48 0.50 22.62 -12.43
C ASP A 48 0.26 21.10 -12.28
N VAL A 49 -0.42 20.47 -13.24
CA VAL A 49 -0.65 19.02 -13.17
C VAL A 49 0.65 18.23 -13.26
N GLY A 50 1.60 18.69 -14.10
CA GLY A 50 2.93 18.08 -14.20
C GLY A 50 3.69 18.18 -12.89
N GLY A 51 3.69 19.37 -12.27
CA GLY A 51 4.35 19.61 -10.98
C GLY A 51 3.76 18.78 -9.84
N VAL A 52 2.44 18.69 -9.73
CA VAL A 52 1.75 17.82 -8.76
C VAL A 52 2.06 16.35 -9.00
N GLY A 53 2.06 15.90 -10.27
CA GLY A 53 2.35 14.50 -10.63
C GLY A 53 3.78 14.08 -10.26
N ILE A 54 4.76 14.94 -10.55
CA ILE A 54 6.16 14.70 -10.17
C ILE A 54 6.31 14.73 -8.65
N GLY A 55 5.71 15.73 -7.99
CA GLY A 55 5.70 15.81 -6.53
C GLY A 55 5.11 14.56 -5.87
N ALA A 56 3.99 14.07 -6.38
CA ALA A 56 3.37 12.83 -5.91
C ALA A 56 4.29 11.61 -6.12
N SER A 57 5.02 11.56 -7.23
CA SER A 57 5.97 10.47 -7.53
C SER A 57 7.17 10.46 -6.59
N ILE A 58 7.61 11.63 -6.10
CA ILE A 58 8.66 11.74 -5.07
C ILE A 58 8.09 11.43 -3.69
N TRP A 59 6.89 11.92 -3.38
CA TRP A 59 6.21 11.73 -2.09
C TRP A 59 5.90 10.28 -1.79
N LEU A 60 5.34 9.55 -2.77
CA LEU A 60 4.80 8.21 -2.57
C LEU A 60 5.81 7.19 -2.00
N PRO A 61 7.02 7.00 -2.56
CA PRO A 61 7.99 6.05 -2.01
C PRO A 61 8.42 6.39 -0.59
N LEU A 62 8.61 7.70 -0.29
CA LEU A 62 9.05 8.17 1.02
C LEU A 62 7.99 7.90 2.09
N VAL A 63 6.74 8.19 1.78
CA VAL A 63 5.62 7.95 2.69
C VAL A 63 5.35 6.45 2.87
N LEU A 64 5.47 5.65 1.81
CA LEU A 64 5.35 4.20 1.90
C LEU A 64 6.46 3.58 2.76
N PHE A 65 7.67 4.15 2.76
CA PHE A 65 8.72 3.73 3.67
C PHE A 65 8.31 3.95 5.13
N GLY A 66 7.83 5.15 5.48
CA GLY A 66 7.32 5.46 6.81
C GLY A 66 6.15 4.58 7.23
N GLN A 67 5.18 4.40 6.33
CA GLN A 67 4.04 3.51 6.54
C GLN A 67 4.48 2.06 6.73
N GLY A 68 5.40 1.56 5.92
CA GLY A 68 5.91 0.19 5.97
C GLY A 68 6.52 -0.16 7.32
N LEU A 69 7.25 0.78 7.93
CA LEU A 69 7.78 0.61 9.30
C LEU A 69 6.67 0.42 10.33
N LEU A 70 5.57 1.17 10.21
CA LEU A 70 4.43 1.09 11.12
C LEU A 70 3.56 -0.15 10.87
N LEU A 71 3.64 -0.78 9.70
CA LEU A 71 2.94 -2.03 9.40
C LEU A 71 3.43 -3.25 10.21
N ALA A 72 4.44 -3.09 11.06
CA ALA A 72 4.78 -4.04 12.13
C ALA A 72 3.75 -4.06 13.27
N LEU A 73 2.99 -2.97 13.46
CA LEU A 73 2.02 -2.83 14.56
C LEU A 73 0.79 -3.74 14.43
N PRO A 74 0.07 -3.82 13.28
CA PRO A 74 -1.14 -4.65 13.17
C PRO A 74 -0.93 -6.11 13.57
N PRO A 75 0.07 -6.86 13.07
CA PRO A 75 0.27 -8.25 13.48
C PRO A 75 0.70 -8.37 14.95
N THR A 76 1.44 -7.39 15.48
CA THR A 76 1.86 -7.37 16.88
C THR A 76 0.66 -7.13 17.80
N ILE A 77 -0.18 -6.15 17.49
CA ILE A 77 -1.38 -5.82 18.25
C ILE A 77 -2.42 -6.94 18.16
N SER A 78 -2.63 -7.52 16.96
CA SER A 78 -3.55 -8.65 16.78
C SER A 78 -3.14 -9.87 17.59
N TYR A 79 -1.87 -10.18 17.62
CA TYR A 79 -1.33 -11.26 18.44
C TYR A 79 -1.58 -11.01 19.94
N LEU A 80 -1.30 -9.80 20.43
CA LEU A 80 -1.54 -9.42 21.83
C LEU A 80 -3.04 -9.41 22.17
N ASN A 81 -3.89 -9.01 21.23
CA ASN A 81 -5.35 -9.06 21.40
C ASN A 81 -5.86 -10.50 21.49
N GLY A 82 -5.34 -11.41 20.65
CA GLY A 82 -5.66 -12.83 20.67
C GLY A 82 -5.18 -13.52 21.97
N SER A 83 -3.96 -13.22 22.43
CA SER A 83 -3.40 -13.80 23.65
C SER A 83 -3.95 -13.22 24.96
N GLY A 84 -4.95 -12.34 24.90
CA GLY A 84 -5.53 -11.70 26.08
C GLY A 84 -4.63 -10.65 26.74
N GLN A 85 -3.41 -10.40 26.21
CA GLN A 85 -2.45 -9.44 26.77
C GLN A 85 -2.74 -7.99 26.32
N ARG A 86 -4.00 -7.59 26.38
CA ARG A 86 -4.47 -6.28 25.89
C ARG A 86 -3.78 -5.09 26.56
N HIS A 87 -3.38 -5.22 27.82
CA HIS A 87 -2.66 -4.18 28.56
C HIS A 87 -1.32 -3.78 27.91
N ARG A 88 -0.71 -4.69 27.12
CA ARG A 88 0.55 -4.42 26.40
C ARG A 88 0.36 -3.69 25.09
N ILE A 89 -0.88 -3.63 24.57
CA ILE A 89 -1.18 -2.95 23.29
C ILE A 89 -0.86 -1.46 23.37
N ALA A 90 -1.23 -0.82 24.48
CA ALA A 90 -0.94 0.60 24.70
C ALA A 90 0.55 0.93 24.59
N HIS A 91 1.39 0.09 25.18
CA HIS A 91 2.85 0.22 25.08
C HIS A 91 3.32 0.14 23.62
N GLN A 92 2.85 -0.84 22.84
CA GLN A 92 3.23 -0.99 21.43
C GLN A 92 2.84 0.24 20.59
N VAL A 93 1.63 0.77 20.81
CA VAL A 93 1.16 1.96 20.10
C VAL A 93 2.00 3.19 20.45
N ARG A 94 2.33 3.39 21.72
CA ARG A 94 3.19 4.50 22.16
C ARG A 94 4.61 4.37 21.63
N GLN A 95 5.15 3.16 21.54
CA GLN A 95 6.45 2.94 20.87
C GLN A 95 6.35 3.14 19.35
N GLY A 96 5.21 2.84 18.73
CA GLY A 96 4.94 3.21 17.34
C GLY A 96 4.95 4.72 17.09
N LEU A 97 4.51 5.55 18.05
CA LEU A 97 4.62 7.01 17.96
C LEU A 97 6.10 7.46 17.92
N TRP A 98 6.97 6.81 18.69
CA TRP A 98 8.42 7.09 18.62
C TRP A 98 9.01 6.73 17.26
N ILE A 99 8.61 5.59 16.66
CA ILE A 99 9.02 5.24 15.29
C ILE A 99 8.52 6.30 14.31
N SER A 100 7.25 6.73 14.43
CA SER A 100 6.69 7.80 13.59
C SER A 100 7.51 9.08 13.69
N PHE A 101 7.87 9.51 14.91
CA PHE A 101 8.65 10.71 15.13
C PHE A 101 10.10 10.59 14.60
N LEU A 102 10.77 9.46 14.86
CA LEU A 102 12.15 9.23 14.40
C LEU A 102 12.26 9.18 12.87
N VAL A 103 11.26 8.62 12.21
CA VAL A 103 11.24 8.50 10.73
C VAL A 103 10.76 9.80 10.08
N MET A 104 9.87 10.54 10.73
CA MET A 104 9.39 11.83 10.25
C MET A 104 10.52 12.80 9.95
N ILE A 105 11.53 12.88 10.82
CA ILE A 105 12.62 13.86 10.69
C ILE A 105 13.40 13.67 9.38
N PRO A 106 14.03 12.51 9.11
CA PRO A 106 14.76 12.32 7.87
C PRO A 106 13.85 12.42 6.63
N LEU A 107 12.62 11.92 6.67
CA LEU A 107 11.70 12.05 5.55
C LEU A 107 11.34 13.52 5.29
N ALA A 108 11.05 14.29 6.33
CA ALA A 108 10.77 15.73 6.21
C ALA A 108 11.96 16.50 5.63
N LEU A 109 13.18 16.18 6.05
CA LEU A 109 14.40 16.80 5.52
C LEU A 109 14.60 16.48 4.03
N ILE A 110 14.44 15.23 3.64
CA ILE A 110 14.56 14.81 2.21
C ILE A 110 13.50 15.51 1.36
N ILE A 111 12.24 15.57 1.83
CA ILE A 111 11.14 16.19 1.10
C ILE A 111 11.30 17.71 1.05
N TYR A 112 11.75 18.34 2.13
CA TYR A 112 11.91 19.80 2.18
C TYR A 112 13.07 20.29 1.32
N HIS A 113 14.17 19.55 1.28
CA HIS A 113 15.38 19.84 0.48
C HIS A 113 15.38 19.07 -0.84
N ASN A 114 14.24 19.07 -1.54
CA ASN A 114 14.08 18.34 -2.80
C ASN A 114 14.76 19.02 -4.01
N ASP A 115 15.31 20.22 -3.84
CA ASP A 115 16.04 20.98 -4.87
C ASP A 115 17.11 20.13 -5.57
N PHE A 116 17.82 19.28 -4.80
CA PHE A 116 18.82 18.36 -5.33
C PHE A 116 18.25 17.37 -6.34
N ILE A 117 17.05 16.82 -6.07
CA ILE A 117 16.40 15.85 -6.95
C ILE A 117 15.94 16.55 -8.25
N LEU A 118 15.37 17.73 -8.12
CA LEU A 118 14.80 18.48 -9.24
C LEU A 118 15.88 19.00 -10.22
N GLN A 119 17.08 19.33 -9.73
CA GLN A 119 18.21 19.76 -10.56
C GLN A 119 18.63 18.74 -11.61
N PHE A 120 18.46 17.43 -11.32
CA PHE A 120 18.79 16.37 -12.27
C PHE A 120 17.72 16.16 -13.36
N MET A 121 16.54 16.76 -13.22
CA MET A 121 15.39 16.43 -14.09
C MET A 121 15.25 17.37 -15.30
N ASN A 122 16.05 18.44 -15.41
CA ASN A 122 15.99 19.44 -16.51
C ASN A 122 14.55 19.88 -16.86
N MET A 123 13.78 20.24 -15.82
CA MET A 123 12.36 20.60 -15.97
C MET A 123 12.19 22.07 -16.31
N ASP A 124 11.00 22.40 -16.86
CA ASP A 124 10.54 23.79 -16.96
C ASP A 124 10.54 24.46 -15.57
N ALA A 125 10.99 25.72 -15.52
CA ALA A 125 11.17 26.45 -14.27
C ALA A 125 9.87 26.59 -13.47
N HIS A 126 8.74 26.82 -14.13
CA HIS A 126 7.45 26.93 -13.46
C HIS A 126 6.99 25.59 -12.90
N MET A 127 7.14 24.49 -13.64
CA MET A 127 6.83 23.15 -13.18
C MET A 127 7.71 22.75 -11.98
N ALA A 128 9.00 23.09 -12.00
CA ALA A 128 9.93 22.84 -10.88
C ALA A 128 9.49 23.61 -9.62
N ASP A 129 9.09 24.87 -9.77
CA ASP A 129 8.60 25.70 -8.66
C ASP A 129 7.32 25.13 -8.05
N VAL A 130 6.36 24.73 -8.88
CA VAL A 130 5.12 24.06 -8.42
C VAL A 130 5.46 22.76 -7.66
N THR A 131 6.33 21.91 -8.20
CA THR A 131 6.74 20.65 -7.56
C THR A 131 7.36 20.90 -6.20
N MET A 132 8.30 21.85 -6.13
CA MET A 132 9.02 22.20 -4.89
C MET A 132 8.06 22.70 -3.81
N ASN A 133 7.21 23.67 -4.17
CA ASN A 133 6.28 24.26 -3.21
C ASN A 133 5.15 23.30 -2.81
N TYR A 134 4.69 22.43 -3.73
CA TYR A 134 3.79 21.32 -3.41
C TYR A 134 4.38 20.39 -2.37
N LEU A 135 5.62 19.92 -2.57
CA LEU A 135 6.30 19.04 -1.62
C LEU A 135 6.54 19.72 -0.27
N ARG A 136 6.94 21.00 -0.26
CA ARG A 136 7.07 21.78 0.98
C ARG A 136 5.75 21.91 1.73
N ALA A 137 4.64 22.11 1.04
CA ALA A 137 3.31 22.10 1.66
C ALA A 137 2.96 20.72 2.24
N MET A 138 3.26 19.63 1.52
CA MET A 138 3.02 18.26 1.96
C MET A 138 3.81 17.87 3.21
N VAL A 139 5.03 18.43 3.43
CA VAL A 139 5.83 18.18 4.65
C VAL A 139 5.04 18.49 5.91
N TRP A 140 4.21 19.55 5.90
CA TRP A 140 3.36 19.89 7.05
C TRP A 140 2.27 18.85 7.34
N GLY A 141 1.89 18.09 6.33
CA GLY A 141 0.96 16.95 6.47
C GLY A 141 1.62 15.64 6.91
N LEU A 142 2.96 15.52 6.80
CA LEU A 142 3.68 14.29 7.10
C LEU A 142 3.53 13.81 8.55
N PRO A 143 3.67 14.68 9.58
CA PRO A 143 3.43 14.28 10.97
C PRO A 143 2.02 13.72 11.17
N ALA A 144 1.02 14.40 10.63
CA ALA A 144 -0.38 14.00 10.71
C ALA A 144 -0.61 12.65 10.02
N TYR A 145 -0.02 12.43 8.86
CA TYR A 145 -0.11 11.17 8.13
C TYR A 145 0.46 10.00 8.94
N LEU A 146 1.65 10.14 9.51
CA LEU A 146 2.27 9.09 10.33
C LEU A 146 1.48 8.81 11.62
N LEU A 147 0.93 9.84 12.27
CA LEU A 147 0.01 9.70 13.39
C LEU A 147 -1.26 8.95 12.98
N LEU A 148 -1.87 9.33 11.86
CA LEU A 148 -3.04 8.66 11.31
C LEU A 148 -2.77 7.17 11.09
N ILE A 149 -1.64 6.82 10.47
CA ILE A 149 -1.25 5.43 10.22
C ILE A 149 -1.03 4.67 11.53
N ASN A 150 -0.37 5.27 12.52
CA ASN A 150 -0.14 4.61 13.82
C ASN A 150 -1.47 4.24 14.51
N PHE A 151 -2.42 5.16 14.58
CA PHE A 151 -3.74 4.89 15.18
C PHE A 151 -4.66 4.04 14.29
N ARG A 152 -4.50 4.09 12.97
CA ARG A 152 -5.13 3.15 12.04
C ARG A 152 -4.62 1.73 12.32
N CYS A 153 -3.31 1.54 12.47
CA CYS A 153 -2.71 0.24 12.83
C CYS A 153 -3.23 -0.31 14.16
N LEU A 154 -3.52 0.57 15.14
CA LEU A 154 -4.18 0.16 16.38
C LEU A 154 -5.58 -0.40 16.10
N ASN A 155 -6.40 0.35 15.36
CA ASN A 155 -7.77 -0.04 15.04
C ASN A 155 -7.80 -1.33 14.21
N ASP A 156 -6.95 -1.43 13.19
CA ASP A 156 -6.82 -2.60 12.35
C ASP A 156 -6.35 -3.82 13.16
N GLY A 157 -5.35 -3.64 14.03
CA GLY A 157 -4.82 -4.70 14.90
C GLY A 157 -5.83 -5.28 15.89
N ILE A 158 -6.81 -4.52 16.32
CA ILE A 158 -7.92 -5.02 17.13
C ILE A 158 -9.15 -5.44 16.28
N ALA A 159 -8.97 -5.58 14.96
CA ALA A 159 -10.00 -5.95 13.98
C ALA A 159 -11.18 -4.98 13.89
N LYS A 160 -10.98 -3.70 14.21
CA LYS A 160 -11.97 -2.62 14.06
C LYS A 160 -11.59 -1.70 12.88
N THR A 161 -11.86 -2.14 11.66
CA THR A 161 -11.44 -1.46 10.42
C THR A 161 -12.42 -0.40 9.91
N LYS A 162 -13.70 -0.43 10.34
CA LYS A 162 -14.73 0.53 9.93
C LYS A 162 -14.40 2.00 10.23
N PRO A 163 -13.84 2.38 11.40
CA PRO A 163 -13.50 3.77 11.68
C PRO A 163 -12.53 4.37 10.68
N ALA A 164 -11.49 3.60 10.30
CA ALA A 164 -10.52 4.02 9.29
C ALA A 164 -11.21 4.30 7.94
N MET A 165 -12.13 3.43 7.52
CA MET A 165 -12.91 3.64 6.30
C MET A 165 -13.72 4.93 6.37
N VAL A 166 -14.52 5.14 7.44
CA VAL A 166 -15.37 6.32 7.56
C VAL A 166 -14.53 7.60 7.56
N ILE A 167 -13.44 7.63 8.34
CA ILE A 167 -12.57 8.81 8.44
C ILE A 167 -11.89 9.11 7.11
N THR A 168 -11.46 8.08 6.35
CA THR A 168 -10.84 8.30 5.03
C THR A 168 -11.88 8.81 4.02
N PHE A 169 -13.13 8.33 4.05
CA PHE A 169 -14.20 8.90 3.22
C PHE A 169 -14.53 10.35 3.60
N MET A 170 -14.54 10.68 4.89
CA MET A 170 -14.67 12.08 5.33
C MET A 170 -13.50 12.93 4.81
N GLY A 171 -12.29 12.37 4.82
CA GLY A 171 -11.10 13.00 4.22
C GLY A 171 -11.29 13.29 2.74
N LEU A 172 -11.77 12.32 1.95
CA LEU A 172 -12.07 12.53 0.52
C LEU A 172 -13.14 13.61 0.31
N MET A 173 -14.22 13.59 1.09
CA MET A 173 -15.27 14.62 1.00
C MET A 173 -14.75 16.02 1.36
N LEU A 174 -13.81 16.12 2.28
CA LEU A 174 -13.18 17.37 2.68
C LEU A 174 -12.10 17.82 1.67
N ASN A 175 -11.41 16.88 1.03
CA ASN A 175 -10.36 17.17 0.04
C ASN A 175 -10.90 17.98 -1.15
N ILE A 176 -12.10 17.65 -1.64
CA ILE A 176 -12.71 18.35 -2.81
C ILE A 176 -12.91 19.84 -2.55
N PRO A 177 -13.63 20.30 -1.51
CA PRO A 177 -13.82 21.72 -1.25
C PRO A 177 -12.52 22.45 -0.85
N LEU A 178 -11.60 21.79 -0.15
CA LEU A 178 -10.31 22.41 0.16
C LEU A 178 -9.44 22.59 -1.09
N ASN A 179 -9.41 21.63 -2.00
CA ASN A 179 -8.78 21.80 -3.30
C ASN A 179 -9.41 22.95 -4.07
N TYR A 180 -10.74 23.04 -4.12
CA TYR A 180 -11.43 24.15 -4.78
C TYR A 180 -11.05 25.50 -4.18
N MET A 181 -10.93 25.55 -2.85
CA MET A 181 -10.55 26.76 -2.13
C MET A 181 -9.10 27.19 -2.41
N PHE A 182 -8.13 26.28 -2.28
CA PHE A 182 -6.71 26.63 -2.37
C PHE A 182 -6.15 26.63 -3.79
N ILE A 183 -6.67 25.81 -4.70
CA ILE A 183 -6.23 25.82 -6.10
C ILE A 183 -6.73 27.08 -6.81
N TYR A 184 -8.02 27.40 -6.67
CA TYR A 184 -8.67 28.47 -7.43
C TYR A 184 -8.82 29.79 -6.65
N GLY A 185 -8.37 29.87 -5.41
CA GLY A 185 -8.45 31.10 -4.62
C GLY A 185 -9.87 31.52 -4.26
N LYS A 186 -10.72 30.56 -3.90
CA LYS A 186 -12.11 30.85 -3.51
C LYS A 186 -12.25 31.00 -2.00
N PHE A 187 -13.38 31.56 -1.54
CA PHE A 187 -13.68 31.78 -0.11
C PHE A 187 -12.62 32.60 0.65
N GLY A 188 -11.90 33.50 -0.04
CA GLY A 188 -10.90 34.36 0.59
C GLY A 188 -9.49 33.72 0.74
N ALA A 189 -9.28 32.52 0.24
CA ALA A 189 -7.95 31.90 0.19
C ALA A 189 -7.15 32.41 -1.02
N PRO A 190 -5.81 32.41 -0.97
CA PRO A 190 -4.97 32.71 -2.12
C PRO A 190 -5.10 31.62 -3.17
N ALA A 191 -5.08 32.00 -4.46
CA ALA A 191 -5.01 31.07 -5.58
C ALA A 191 -3.58 30.53 -5.70
N LEU A 192 -3.36 29.28 -5.28
CA LEU A 192 -2.05 28.64 -5.22
C LEU A 192 -1.78 27.68 -6.39
N GLY A 193 -2.76 27.50 -7.30
CA GLY A 193 -2.62 26.53 -8.39
C GLY A 193 -2.36 25.10 -7.88
N GLY A 194 -1.46 24.37 -8.51
CA GLY A 194 -1.09 23.00 -8.11
C GLY A 194 -0.54 22.87 -6.69
N VAL A 195 0.10 23.92 -6.15
CA VAL A 195 0.58 23.94 -4.74
C VAL A 195 -0.60 23.83 -3.77
N GLY A 196 -1.77 24.38 -4.15
CA GLY A 196 -3.00 24.29 -3.37
C GLY A 196 -3.43 22.85 -3.03
N CYS A 197 -3.14 21.88 -3.91
CA CYS A 197 -3.36 20.45 -3.63
C CYS A 197 -2.55 19.97 -2.41
N GLY A 198 -1.28 20.38 -2.32
CA GLY A 198 -0.42 20.04 -1.18
C GLY A 198 -0.93 20.61 0.14
N VAL A 199 -1.38 21.86 0.14
CA VAL A 199 -1.97 22.51 1.32
C VAL A 199 -3.27 21.81 1.73
N ALA A 200 -4.16 21.56 0.77
CA ALA A 200 -5.43 20.88 1.02
C ALA A 200 -5.19 19.48 1.63
N THR A 201 -4.30 18.69 1.01
CA THR A 201 -3.96 17.35 1.49
C THR A 201 -3.31 17.36 2.87
N ALA A 202 -2.46 18.36 3.19
CA ALA A 202 -1.91 18.52 4.54
C ALA A 202 -3.03 18.77 5.57
N ILE A 203 -3.99 19.64 5.29
CA ILE A 203 -5.14 19.93 6.17
C ILE A 203 -6.01 18.68 6.32
N VAL A 204 -6.28 17.95 5.24
CA VAL A 204 -7.04 16.68 5.26
C VAL A 204 -6.35 15.66 6.16
N ASN A 205 -5.03 15.49 6.03
CA ASN A 205 -4.26 14.56 6.86
C ASN A 205 -4.37 14.91 8.35
N TRP A 206 -4.26 16.19 8.73
CA TRP A 206 -4.46 16.63 10.11
C TRP A 206 -5.88 16.36 10.59
N THR A 207 -6.88 16.66 9.79
CA THR A 207 -8.29 16.39 10.13
C THR A 207 -8.52 14.90 10.37
N MET A 208 -8.05 14.05 9.46
CA MET A 208 -8.17 12.59 9.60
C MET A 208 -7.42 12.06 10.82
N ALA A 209 -6.22 12.58 11.09
CA ALA A 209 -5.43 12.21 12.28
C ALA A 209 -6.16 12.57 13.57
N ILE A 210 -6.66 13.80 13.68
CA ILE A 210 -7.42 14.27 14.85
C ILE A 210 -8.67 13.43 15.06
N LEU A 211 -9.44 13.14 14.00
CA LEU A 211 -10.62 12.28 14.07
C LEU A 211 -10.28 10.87 14.53
N MET A 212 -9.17 10.28 14.01
CA MET A 212 -8.73 8.94 14.38
C MET A 212 -8.24 8.87 15.82
N ILE A 213 -7.49 9.86 16.28
CA ILE A 213 -7.03 9.98 17.66
C ILE A 213 -8.23 10.15 18.60
N THR A 214 -9.16 11.05 18.28
CA THR A 214 -10.37 11.31 19.08
C THR A 214 -11.25 10.07 19.16
N TYR A 215 -11.45 9.38 18.04
CA TYR A 215 -12.17 8.11 18.02
C TYR A 215 -11.50 7.07 18.93
N SER A 216 -10.19 6.92 18.82
CA SER A 216 -9.43 5.96 19.63
C SER A 216 -9.45 6.33 21.11
N ALA A 217 -9.36 7.62 21.45
CA ALA A 217 -9.43 8.10 22.83
C ALA A 217 -10.80 7.80 23.46
N LYS A 218 -11.90 8.10 22.77
CA LYS A 218 -13.26 7.86 23.28
C LYS A 218 -13.59 6.38 23.44
N ASN A 219 -13.09 5.52 22.54
CA ASN A 219 -13.52 4.11 22.53
C ASN A 219 -12.61 3.16 23.31
N TYR A 220 -11.35 3.52 23.59
CA TYR A 220 -10.37 2.60 24.16
C TYR A 220 -9.76 3.04 25.48
N ASN A 221 -10.03 4.28 25.94
CA ASN A 221 -9.44 4.79 27.18
C ASN A 221 -10.14 4.22 28.42
N GLU A 222 -11.47 4.03 28.37
CA GLU A 222 -12.27 3.70 29.55
C GLU A 222 -12.34 2.20 29.90
N ARG A 223 -12.09 1.27 28.97
CA ARG A 223 -12.51 -0.13 29.17
C ARG A 223 -11.45 -1.23 29.04
N SER A 224 -10.29 -1.07 28.37
CA SER A 224 -9.33 -2.17 28.28
C SER A 224 -7.92 -1.86 27.77
N LEU A 225 -7.71 -0.78 27.02
CA LEU A 225 -6.43 -0.58 26.33
C LEU A 225 -5.58 0.52 26.95
N LYS A 226 -6.19 1.51 27.66
CA LYS A 226 -5.49 2.60 28.39
C LYS A 226 -4.38 3.29 27.56
N VAL A 227 -4.61 3.45 26.25
CA VAL A 227 -3.61 3.98 25.32
C VAL A 227 -3.21 5.41 25.71
N PHE A 228 -4.19 6.20 26.16
CA PHE A 228 -4.03 7.62 26.50
C PHE A 228 -3.83 7.89 28.00
N GLU A 229 -3.75 6.86 28.85
CA GLU A 229 -3.47 7.02 30.28
C GLU A 229 -2.08 7.69 30.52
N LYS A 230 -1.12 7.38 29.64
CA LYS A 230 0.19 8.06 29.56
C LYS A 230 0.36 8.56 28.14
N ILE A 231 0.33 9.87 27.93
CA ILE A 231 0.46 10.47 26.60
C ILE A 231 1.89 10.26 26.05
N ILE A 232 2.89 10.40 26.93
CA ILE A 232 4.29 10.20 26.58
C ILE A 232 4.87 9.11 27.49
N GLU A 233 5.34 8.04 26.87
CA GLU A 233 6.11 6.98 27.52
C GLU A 233 7.55 7.06 27.03
N LYS A 234 8.53 6.80 27.89
CA LYS A 234 9.94 6.79 27.48
C LYS A 234 10.18 5.77 26.37
N PRO A 235 11.07 6.06 25.40
CA PRO A 235 11.41 5.11 24.35
C PRO A 235 12.00 3.83 24.95
N ASP A 236 11.37 2.70 24.65
CA ASP A 236 11.91 1.37 25.00
C ASP A 236 12.70 0.82 23.81
N ILE A 237 14.02 0.87 23.91
CA ILE A 237 14.94 0.46 22.87
C ILE A 237 14.69 -1.02 22.45
N LYS A 238 14.29 -1.88 23.39
CA LYS A 238 14.02 -3.30 23.07
C LYS A 238 12.79 -3.42 22.17
N THR A 239 11.70 -2.76 22.52
CA THR A 239 10.47 -2.76 21.73
C THR A 239 10.67 -2.03 20.40
N LEU A 240 11.36 -0.89 20.38
CA LEU A 240 11.70 -0.17 19.16
C LEU A 240 12.51 -1.04 18.18
N LYS A 241 13.57 -1.71 18.66
CA LYS A 241 14.35 -2.64 17.83
C LYS A 241 13.50 -3.78 17.27
N LYS A 242 12.59 -4.36 18.06
CA LYS A 242 11.69 -5.44 17.60
C LYS A 242 10.72 -4.96 16.52
N LEU A 243 10.06 -3.83 16.74
CA LEU A 243 9.13 -3.25 15.76
C LEU A 243 9.86 -2.87 14.47
N THR A 244 11.03 -2.21 14.58
CA THR A 244 11.85 -1.86 13.42
C THR A 244 12.35 -3.10 12.68
N ALA A 245 12.78 -4.14 13.39
CA ALA A 245 13.22 -5.39 12.77
C ALA A 245 12.11 -6.11 11.98
N LEU A 246 10.85 -5.92 12.35
CA LEU A 246 9.68 -6.41 11.61
C LEU A 246 9.25 -5.43 10.51
N GLY A 247 9.28 -4.13 10.77
CA GLY A 247 8.76 -3.11 9.86
C GLY A 247 9.73 -2.74 8.74
N LEU A 248 11.04 -2.71 9.01
CA LEU A 248 12.03 -2.32 8.00
C LEU A 248 12.03 -3.24 6.77
N PRO A 249 11.96 -4.58 6.92
CA PRO A 249 11.79 -5.45 5.75
C PRO A 249 10.51 -5.16 4.97
N ILE A 250 9.41 -4.82 5.63
CA ILE A 250 8.15 -4.47 4.97
C ILE A 250 8.31 -3.16 4.20
N ALA A 251 8.92 -2.15 4.82
CA ALA A 251 9.14 -0.85 4.22
C ALA A 251 10.01 -0.96 2.95
N ILE A 252 11.12 -1.68 3.01
CA ILE A 252 12.02 -1.89 1.85
C ILE A 252 11.31 -2.70 0.76
N ALA A 253 10.52 -3.72 1.11
CA ALA A 253 9.77 -4.51 0.12
C ALA A 253 8.75 -3.65 -0.63
N LEU A 254 7.99 -2.78 0.06
CA LEU A 254 7.06 -1.84 -0.57
C LEU A 254 7.76 -0.82 -1.48
N CYS A 255 8.88 -0.26 -1.03
CA CYS A 255 9.68 0.65 -1.87
C CYS A 255 10.24 -0.06 -3.11
N SER A 256 10.69 -1.31 -2.96
CA SER A 256 11.20 -2.12 -4.07
C SER A 256 10.13 -2.40 -5.12
N GLU A 257 8.89 -2.65 -4.68
CA GLU A 257 7.74 -2.88 -5.57
C GLU A 257 7.40 -1.63 -6.38
N VAL A 258 7.27 -0.48 -5.73
CA VAL A 258 7.01 0.80 -6.42
C VAL A 258 8.16 1.16 -7.36
N SER A 259 9.41 0.93 -6.96
CA SER A 259 10.58 1.19 -7.78
C SER A 259 10.64 0.30 -9.02
N LEU A 260 10.16 -0.96 -8.95
CA LEU A 260 10.04 -1.86 -10.11
C LEU A 260 9.18 -1.23 -11.21
N PHE A 261 7.99 -0.74 -10.84
CA PHE A 261 7.06 -0.13 -11.80
C PHE A 261 7.57 1.21 -12.34
N ALA A 262 8.19 2.03 -11.49
CA ALA A 262 8.80 3.29 -11.92
C ALA A 262 9.96 3.06 -12.90
N LEU A 263 10.85 2.10 -12.59
CA LEU A 263 11.98 1.76 -13.45
C LEU A 263 11.53 1.14 -14.78
N SER A 264 10.47 0.32 -14.79
CA SER A 264 9.93 -0.23 -16.04
C SER A 264 9.43 0.87 -16.98
N SER A 265 8.74 1.89 -16.46
CA SER A 265 8.31 3.04 -17.24
C SER A 265 9.49 3.82 -17.84
N LEU A 266 10.56 4.00 -17.05
CA LEU A 266 11.77 4.65 -17.49
C LEU A 266 12.48 3.84 -18.59
N LEU A 267 12.59 2.52 -18.44
CA LEU A 267 13.24 1.65 -19.43
C LEU A 267 12.43 1.53 -20.73
N LEU A 268 11.12 1.76 -20.70
CA LEU A 268 10.26 1.81 -21.88
C LEU A 268 10.26 3.17 -22.59
N SER A 269 10.73 4.25 -21.94
CA SER A 269 10.67 5.59 -22.50
C SER A 269 11.31 5.75 -23.90
N PRO A 270 12.44 5.09 -24.25
CA PRO A 270 13.01 5.16 -25.58
C PRO A 270 12.20 4.47 -26.70
N LEU A 271 11.15 3.71 -26.34
CA LEU A 271 10.26 3.09 -27.34
C LEU A 271 9.17 4.03 -27.85
N GLY A 272 9.09 5.23 -27.29
CA GLY A 272 8.16 6.28 -27.74
C GLY A 272 7.03 6.58 -26.75
N ALA A 273 6.42 7.76 -26.94
CA ALA A 273 5.40 8.27 -26.03
C ALA A 273 4.15 7.41 -25.96
N ASP A 274 3.68 6.85 -27.09
CA ASP A 274 2.50 5.98 -27.14
C ASP A 274 2.68 4.70 -26.34
N VAL A 275 3.91 4.13 -26.35
CA VAL A 275 4.25 2.94 -25.58
C VAL A 275 4.22 3.23 -24.08
N VAL A 276 4.81 4.35 -23.67
CA VAL A 276 4.82 4.77 -22.27
C VAL A 276 3.38 5.10 -21.80
N ALA A 277 2.60 5.82 -22.61
CA ALA A 277 1.22 6.13 -22.30
C ALA A 277 0.37 4.85 -22.12
N SER A 278 0.53 3.88 -23.02
CA SER A 278 -0.18 2.59 -22.93
C SER A 278 0.24 1.79 -21.70
N HIS A 279 1.53 1.80 -21.36
CA HIS A 279 2.03 1.17 -20.15
C HIS A 279 1.46 1.82 -18.88
N GLN A 280 1.36 3.17 -18.84
CA GLN A 280 0.75 3.90 -17.73
C GLN A 280 -0.75 3.59 -17.57
N VAL A 281 -1.50 3.44 -18.65
CA VAL A 281 -2.91 3.00 -18.60
C VAL A 281 -3.02 1.64 -17.91
N ALA A 282 -2.18 0.69 -18.30
CA ALA A 282 -2.19 -0.65 -17.71
C ALA A 282 -1.73 -0.63 -16.24
N LEU A 283 -0.71 0.16 -15.88
CA LEU A 283 -0.27 0.34 -14.50
C LEU A 283 -1.37 0.96 -13.61
N ASN A 284 -2.02 2.04 -14.06
CA ASN A 284 -3.08 2.69 -13.30
C ASN A 284 -4.27 1.77 -13.08
N THR A 285 -4.67 1.02 -14.10
CA THR A 285 -5.75 0.03 -13.98
C THR A 285 -5.38 -1.07 -12.99
N SER A 286 -4.15 -1.60 -13.08
CA SER A 286 -3.65 -2.62 -12.16
C SER A 286 -3.51 -2.10 -10.73
N ALA A 287 -3.13 -0.84 -10.54
CA ALA A 287 -3.03 -0.22 -9.21
C ALA A 287 -4.40 -0.13 -8.51
N VAL A 288 -5.46 0.20 -9.25
CA VAL A 288 -6.83 0.19 -8.69
C VAL A 288 -7.26 -1.24 -8.36
N ALA A 289 -7.01 -2.21 -9.25
CA ALA A 289 -7.31 -3.61 -9.02
C ALA A 289 -6.55 -4.18 -7.81
N PHE A 290 -5.29 -3.77 -7.61
CA PHE A 290 -4.43 -4.18 -6.50
C PHE A 290 -4.98 -3.82 -5.11
N MET A 291 -5.84 -2.80 -4.99
CA MET A 291 -6.44 -2.42 -3.70
C MET A 291 -7.27 -3.55 -3.08
N PHE A 292 -7.86 -4.43 -3.90
CA PHE A 292 -8.66 -5.55 -3.41
C PHE A 292 -7.79 -6.67 -2.79
N PRO A 293 -6.80 -7.26 -3.47
CA PRO A 293 -5.93 -8.27 -2.86
C PRO A 293 -5.11 -7.72 -1.67
N VAL A 294 -4.68 -6.46 -1.70
CA VAL A 294 -4.02 -5.81 -0.54
C VAL A 294 -4.94 -5.78 0.67
N SER A 295 -6.23 -5.46 0.49
CA SER A 295 -7.18 -5.43 1.60
C SER A 295 -7.39 -6.82 2.22
N ILE A 296 -7.41 -7.87 1.39
CA ILE A 296 -7.47 -9.27 1.84
C ILE A 296 -6.18 -9.65 2.56
N ALA A 297 -5.02 -9.23 2.06
CA ALA A 297 -3.72 -9.45 2.69
C ALA A 297 -3.64 -8.82 4.09
N MET A 298 -4.12 -7.59 4.24
CA MET A 298 -4.19 -6.91 5.54
C MET A 298 -5.15 -7.63 6.50
N ALA A 299 -6.33 -8.04 6.04
CA ALA A 299 -7.27 -8.82 6.83
C ALA A 299 -6.69 -10.18 7.25
N ALA A 300 -5.97 -10.86 6.35
CA ALA A 300 -5.27 -12.10 6.64
C ALA A 300 -4.17 -11.90 7.70
N THR A 301 -3.37 -10.82 7.58
CA THR A 301 -2.36 -10.45 8.58
C THR A 301 -2.96 -10.36 9.99
N ILE A 302 -4.10 -9.67 10.10
CA ILE A 302 -4.79 -9.44 11.37
C ILE A 302 -5.34 -10.75 11.94
N LEU A 303 -6.10 -11.50 11.14
CA LEU A 303 -6.80 -12.70 11.62
C LEU A 303 -5.85 -13.86 11.90
N VAL A 304 -4.83 -14.06 11.05
CA VAL A 304 -3.79 -15.09 11.30
C VAL A 304 -3.02 -14.76 12.57
N ALA A 305 -2.59 -13.51 12.76
CA ALA A 305 -1.88 -13.11 13.98
C ALA A 305 -2.77 -13.25 15.23
N GLN A 306 -4.06 -12.96 15.12
CA GLN A 306 -5.01 -13.12 16.22
C GLN A 306 -5.20 -14.58 16.61
N GLU A 307 -5.37 -15.50 15.66
CA GLU A 307 -5.51 -16.93 15.94
C GLU A 307 -4.22 -17.54 16.50
N LEU A 308 -3.05 -17.06 16.04
CA LEU A 308 -1.77 -17.42 16.63
C LEU A 308 -1.64 -16.92 18.08
N GLY A 309 -2.14 -15.71 18.35
CA GLY A 309 -2.23 -15.19 19.72
C GLY A 309 -3.15 -16.01 20.62
N ASN A 310 -4.24 -16.55 20.08
CA ASN A 310 -5.15 -17.47 20.76
C ASN A 310 -4.55 -18.86 21.00
N HIS A 311 -3.27 -19.09 20.71
CA HIS A 311 -2.61 -20.40 20.73
C HIS A 311 -3.33 -21.45 19.86
N ALA A 312 -3.89 -21.04 18.72
CA ALA A 312 -4.63 -21.90 17.80
C ALA A 312 -4.00 -21.93 16.38
N PRO A 313 -2.78 -22.48 16.18
CA PRO A 313 -2.07 -22.50 14.91
C PRO A 313 -2.86 -23.20 13.79
N GLN A 314 -3.66 -24.22 14.11
CA GLN A 314 -4.49 -24.91 13.11
C GLN A 314 -5.61 -24.00 12.58
N LYS A 315 -6.21 -23.13 13.41
CA LYS A 315 -7.18 -22.14 12.94
C LYS A 315 -6.49 -21.05 12.11
N ALA A 316 -5.29 -20.60 12.50
CA ALA A 316 -4.49 -19.68 11.72
C ALA A 316 -4.18 -20.23 10.31
N LYS A 317 -3.89 -21.56 10.22
CA LYS A 317 -3.67 -22.26 8.95
C LYS A 317 -4.93 -22.27 8.09
N ILE A 318 -6.10 -22.60 8.65
CA ILE A 318 -7.38 -22.58 7.92
C ILE A 318 -7.69 -21.15 7.42
N MET A 319 -7.48 -20.14 8.27
CA MET A 319 -7.66 -18.74 7.92
C MET A 319 -6.73 -18.31 6.77
N ALA A 320 -5.48 -18.77 6.77
CA ALA A 320 -4.52 -18.49 5.70
C ALA A 320 -5.00 -19.04 4.35
N TYR A 321 -5.46 -20.29 4.30
CA TYR A 321 -6.02 -20.86 3.06
C TYR A 321 -7.32 -20.21 2.64
N ALA A 322 -8.20 -19.83 3.58
CA ALA A 322 -9.41 -19.09 3.29
C ALA A 322 -9.09 -17.73 2.63
N ALA A 323 -8.03 -17.05 3.08
CA ALA A 323 -7.58 -15.80 2.49
C ALA A 323 -7.04 -15.99 1.06
N ILE A 324 -6.27 -17.05 0.80
CA ILE A 324 -5.77 -17.37 -0.55
C ILE A 324 -6.94 -17.68 -1.50
N ILE A 325 -7.91 -18.48 -1.07
CA ILE A 325 -9.10 -18.81 -1.87
C ILE A 325 -9.89 -17.54 -2.18
N LEU A 326 -10.13 -16.68 -1.18
CA LEU A 326 -10.81 -15.41 -1.39
C LEU A 326 -10.03 -14.50 -2.35
N GLY A 327 -8.71 -14.42 -2.20
CA GLY A 327 -7.84 -13.69 -3.11
C GLY A 327 -7.94 -14.17 -4.56
N LEU A 328 -7.93 -15.48 -4.78
CA LEU A 328 -8.10 -16.07 -6.12
C LEU A 328 -9.48 -15.81 -6.71
N ILE A 329 -10.55 -15.87 -5.92
CA ILE A 329 -11.93 -15.56 -6.37
C ILE A 329 -11.99 -14.09 -6.82
N VAL A 330 -11.44 -13.18 -6.03
CA VAL A 330 -11.41 -11.75 -6.36
C VAL A 330 -10.52 -11.48 -7.58
N ALA A 331 -9.33 -12.11 -7.66
CA ALA A 331 -8.47 -12.02 -8.83
C ALA A 331 -9.16 -12.51 -10.12
N THR A 332 -9.93 -13.60 -10.04
CA THR A 332 -10.72 -14.09 -11.19
C THR A 332 -11.76 -13.07 -11.63
N GLY A 333 -12.50 -12.47 -10.69
CA GLY A 333 -13.47 -11.42 -11.00
C GLY A 333 -12.83 -10.20 -11.65
N LEU A 334 -11.72 -9.72 -11.09
CA LEU A 334 -10.96 -8.58 -11.63
C LEU A 334 -10.36 -8.88 -13.00
N ALA A 335 -9.77 -10.07 -13.18
CA ALA A 335 -9.20 -10.50 -14.45
C ALA A 335 -10.28 -10.55 -15.55
N LEU A 336 -11.47 -11.08 -15.25
CA LEU A 336 -12.60 -11.11 -16.18
C LEU A 336 -13.06 -9.69 -16.54
N VAL A 337 -13.18 -8.78 -15.57
CA VAL A 337 -13.56 -7.39 -15.83
C VAL A 337 -12.51 -6.69 -16.70
N ILE A 338 -11.24 -6.80 -16.35
CA ILE A 338 -10.15 -6.18 -17.13
C ILE A 338 -10.10 -6.75 -18.54
N TRP A 339 -10.22 -8.06 -18.70
CA TRP A 339 -10.17 -8.73 -20.01
C TRP A 339 -11.37 -8.37 -20.91
N LEU A 340 -12.59 -8.40 -20.36
CA LEU A 340 -13.82 -8.11 -21.12
C LEU A 340 -13.96 -6.63 -21.50
N PHE A 341 -13.42 -5.73 -20.70
CA PHE A 341 -13.57 -4.29 -20.87
C PHE A 341 -12.25 -3.58 -21.19
N SER A 342 -11.19 -4.29 -21.58
CA SER A 342 -9.85 -3.75 -21.84
C SER A 342 -9.85 -2.49 -22.70
N ASP A 343 -10.51 -2.55 -23.89
CA ASP A 343 -10.56 -1.42 -24.82
C ASP A 343 -11.41 -0.26 -24.30
N LYS A 344 -12.49 -0.55 -23.57
CA LYS A 344 -13.33 0.49 -22.96
C LYS A 344 -12.61 1.20 -21.80
N ILE A 345 -11.86 0.44 -21.00
CA ILE A 345 -11.03 1.01 -19.92
C ILE A 345 -9.95 1.89 -20.53
N ALA A 346 -9.27 1.43 -21.59
CA ALA A 346 -8.27 2.20 -22.30
C ALA A 346 -8.86 3.50 -22.88
N ALA A 347 -9.98 3.40 -23.60
CA ALA A 347 -10.65 4.57 -24.19
C ALA A 347 -11.12 5.57 -23.14
N LEU A 348 -11.60 5.11 -21.99
CA LEU A 348 -12.01 6.00 -20.87
C LEU A 348 -10.84 6.85 -20.33
N ILE A 349 -9.63 6.30 -20.34
CA ILE A 349 -8.44 6.96 -19.78
C ILE A 349 -7.75 7.86 -20.82
N VAL A 350 -7.65 7.40 -22.08
CA VAL A 350 -6.83 8.04 -23.12
C VAL A 350 -7.68 8.93 -24.05
N GLY A 351 -9.00 8.76 -24.11
CA GLY A 351 -9.87 9.43 -25.07
C GLY A 351 -9.78 8.82 -26.46
N ASP A 352 -9.56 9.65 -27.49
CA ASP A 352 -9.74 9.24 -28.91
C ASP A 352 -8.47 8.71 -29.60
N ASN A 353 -7.34 8.55 -28.89
CA ASN A 353 -6.09 8.05 -29.49
C ASN A 353 -6.17 6.52 -29.72
N THR A 354 -6.57 6.13 -30.93
CA THR A 354 -6.79 4.74 -31.33
C THR A 354 -5.55 3.85 -31.21
N THR A 355 -4.35 4.39 -31.46
CA THR A 355 -3.06 3.65 -31.33
C THR A 355 -2.80 3.28 -29.89
N VAL A 356 -2.94 4.26 -28.97
CA VAL A 356 -2.73 4.01 -27.53
C VAL A 356 -3.82 3.10 -26.98
N ILE A 357 -5.08 3.22 -27.43
CA ILE A 357 -6.17 2.34 -27.03
C ILE A 357 -5.85 0.88 -27.39
N ALA A 358 -5.48 0.61 -28.65
CA ALA A 358 -5.17 -0.74 -29.12
C ALA A 358 -3.99 -1.38 -28.37
N LEU A 359 -2.93 -0.59 -28.14
CA LEU A 359 -1.75 -1.06 -27.40
C LEU A 359 -2.10 -1.29 -25.93
N SER A 360 -2.81 -0.36 -25.28
CA SER A 360 -3.29 -0.49 -23.90
C SER A 360 -4.19 -1.70 -23.73
N GLY A 361 -5.14 -1.94 -24.64
CA GLY A 361 -6.02 -3.12 -24.63
C GLY A 361 -5.22 -4.43 -24.63
N SER A 362 -4.18 -4.48 -25.45
CA SER A 362 -3.28 -5.65 -25.48
C SER A 362 -2.49 -5.84 -24.18
N LEU A 363 -2.03 -4.75 -23.54
CA LEU A 363 -1.34 -4.81 -22.25
C LEU A 363 -2.31 -5.19 -21.12
N LEU A 364 -3.52 -4.67 -21.11
CA LEU A 364 -4.57 -4.99 -20.14
C LEU A 364 -4.97 -6.48 -20.21
N THR A 365 -4.95 -7.10 -21.39
CA THR A 365 -5.16 -8.54 -21.53
C THR A 365 -4.09 -9.36 -20.81
N ILE A 366 -2.82 -8.94 -20.91
CA ILE A 366 -1.70 -9.54 -20.15
C ILE A 366 -1.85 -9.23 -18.65
N ALA A 367 -2.25 -8.00 -18.31
CA ALA A 367 -2.51 -7.58 -16.95
C ALA A 367 -3.64 -8.39 -16.28
N ALA A 368 -4.61 -8.88 -17.02
CA ALA A 368 -5.63 -9.78 -16.48
C ALA A 368 -5.03 -11.09 -15.96
N ILE A 369 -4.04 -11.67 -16.67
CA ILE A 369 -3.31 -12.85 -16.20
C ILE A 369 -2.42 -12.51 -15.00
N TYR A 370 -1.74 -11.35 -15.04
CA TYR A 370 -0.93 -10.83 -13.94
C TYR A 370 -1.67 -10.80 -12.60
N GLN A 371 -2.99 -10.50 -12.58
CA GLN A 371 -3.81 -10.40 -11.36
C GLN A 371 -3.76 -11.66 -10.49
N PHE A 372 -3.63 -12.86 -11.09
CA PHE A 372 -3.56 -14.10 -10.31
C PHE A 372 -2.26 -14.21 -9.52
N SER A 373 -1.13 -13.98 -10.18
CA SER A 373 0.19 -14.04 -9.54
C SER A 373 0.33 -12.95 -8.46
N ASP A 374 -0.13 -11.74 -8.76
CA ASP A 374 -0.12 -10.59 -7.86
C ASP A 374 -0.97 -10.84 -6.63
N SER A 375 -2.21 -11.31 -6.80
CA SER A 375 -3.11 -11.62 -5.68
C SER A 375 -2.53 -12.70 -4.76
N VAL A 376 -1.99 -13.79 -5.29
CA VAL A 376 -1.39 -14.85 -4.46
C VAL A 376 -0.17 -14.32 -3.72
N GLN A 377 0.72 -13.59 -4.41
CA GLN A 377 1.94 -13.01 -3.85
C GLN A 377 1.61 -12.08 -2.67
N VAL A 378 0.69 -11.13 -2.85
CA VAL A 378 0.39 -10.13 -1.82
C VAL A 378 -0.38 -10.75 -0.63
N VAL A 379 -1.32 -11.67 -0.90
CA VAL A 379 -2.09 -12.33 0.17
C VAL A 379 -1.17 -13.23 1.01
N VAL A 380 -0.29 -14.01 0.38
CA VAL A 380 0.66 -14.86 1.11
C VAL A 380 1.68 -14.01 1.88
N SER A 381 2.12 -12.88 1.33
CA SER A 381 2.93 -11.89 2.08
C SER A 381 2.20 -11.38 3.33
N GLY A 382 0.89 -11.10 3.21
CA GLY A 382 0.05 -10.74 4.35
C GLY A 382 -0.02 -11.82 5.42
N ILE A 383 -0.19 -13.07 5.00
CA ILE A 383 -0.19 -14.22 5.91
C ILE A 383 1.15 -14.35 6.63
N LEU A 384 2.27 -14.25 5.92
CA LEU A 384 3.61 -14.32 6.51
C LEU A 384 3.89 -13.16 7.48
N ARG A 385 3.35 -11.97 7.21
CA ARG A 385 3.34 -10.85 8.18
C ARG A 385 2.59 -11.23 9.46
N GLY A 386 1.48 -11.96 9.35
CA GLY A 386 0.76 -12.52 10.50
C GLY A 386 1.61 -13.49 11.34
N TYR A 387 2.45 -14.30 10.68
CA TYR A 387 3.46 -15.16 11.32
C TYR A 387 4.71 -14.40 11.78
N LYS A 388 4.80 -13.07 11.58
CA LYS A 388 5.96 -12.20 11.87
C LYS A 388 7.24 -12.58 11.10
N ASP A 389 7.12 -13.29 9.98
CA ASP A 389 8.26 -13.67 9.12
C ASP A 389 8.47 -12.68 7.97
N THR A 390 8.78 -11.43 8.33
CA THR A 390 8.86 -10.33 7.37
C THR A 390 10.17 -10.27 6.58
N LYS A 391 11.28 -10.77 7.15
CA LYS A 391 12.59 -10.77 6.50
C LYS A 391 12.61 -11.59 5.21
N ILE A 392 11.97 -12.76 5.23
CA ILE A 392 11.95 -13.63 4.07
C ILE A 392 11.12 -13.02 2.92
N ILE A 393 10.06 -12.24 3.27
CA ILE A 393 9.29 -11.51 2.28
C ILE A 393 10.20 -10.55 1.52
N LEU A 394 11.04 -9.77 2.23
CA LEU A 394 11.99 -8.85 1.63
C LEU A 394 12.95 -9.56 0.67
N TYR A 395 13.60 -10.65 1.12
CA TYR A 395 14.58 -11.35 0.28
C TYR A 395 13.94 -11.94 -0.97
N ILE A 396 12.76 -12.54 -0.84
CA ILE A 396 12.05 -13.12 -1.99
C ILE A 396 11.59 -12.02 -2.96
N THR A 397 11.05 -10.89 -2.45
CA THR A 397 10.62 -9.76 -3.28
C THR A 397 11.80 -9.13 -4.03
N LEU A 398 12.92 -8.89 -3.35
CA LEU A 398 14.13 -8.36 -4.00
C LEU A 398 14.64 -9.29 -5.10
N LEU A 399 14.74 -10.58 -4.80
CA LEU A 399 15.17 -11.56 -5.79
C LEU A 399 14.22 -11.60 -7.00
N ALA A 400 12.90 -11.68 -6.75
CA ALA A 400 11.93 -11.81 -7.82
C ALA A 400 11.82 -10.53 -8.66
N TYR A 401 11.80 -9.36 -8.04
CA TYR A 401 11.58 -8.11 -8.76
C TYR A 401 12.84 -7.60 -9.43
N TRP A 402 13.94 -7.50 -8.68
CA TRP A 402 15.20 -6.93 -9.16
C TRP A 402 16.11 -7.98 -9.81
N GLY A 403 16.09 -9.22 -9.30
CA GLY A 403 16.90 -10.32 -9.85
C GLY A 403 16.30 -10.95 -11.10
N VAL A 404 14.96 -10.96 -11.23
CA VAL A 404 14.27 -11.60 -12.37
C VAL A 404 13.46 -10.58 -13.17
N GLY A 405 12.58 -9.82 -12.51
CA GLY A 405 11.62 -8.94 -13.18
C GLY A 405 12.27 -7.89 -14.09
N ILE A 406 13.24 -7.13 -13.56
CA ILE A 406 13.94 -6.10 -14.34
C ILE A 406 14.80 -6.72 -15.47
N PRO A 407 15.68 -7.70 -15.21
CA PRO A 407 16.51 -8.29 -16.28
C PRO A 407 15.68 -8.94 -17.37
N VAL A 408 14.69 -9.77 -17.03
CA VAL A 408 13.82 -10.43 -18.01
C VAL A 408 12.98 -9.40 -18.77
N GLY A 409 12.45 -8.38 -18.07
CA GLY A 409 11.68 -7.31 -18.68
C GLY A 409 12.51 -6.52 -19.68
N TYR A 410 13.73 -6.18 -19.34
CA TYR A 410 14.68 -5.50 -20.25
C TYR A 410 15.01 -6.36 -21.48
N ILE A 411 15.35 -7.65 -21.27
CA ILE A 411 15.68 -8.57 -22.35
C ILE A 411 14.50 -8.72 -23.32
N LEU A 412 13.31 -8.99 -22.84
CA LEU A 412 12.12 -9.19 -23.69
C LEU A 412 11.62 -7.91 -24.38
N SER A 413 11.85 -6.74 -23.78
CA SER A 413 11.34 -5.47 -24.29
C SER A 413 12.30 -4.72 -25.19
N ARG A 414 13.60 -4.92 -25.01
CA ARG A 414 14.64 -4.04 -25.59
C ARG A 414 15.73 -4.78 -26.39
N THR A 415 15.79 -6.09 -26.30
CA THR A 415 16.83 -6.88 -26.97
C THR A 415 16.22 -8.02 -27.78
N ASP A 416 16.98 -8.48 -28.77
CA ASP A 416 16.60 -9.65 -29.60
C ASP A 416 17.39 -10.90 -29.19
N TRP A 417 17.90 -10.95 -27.94
CA TRP A 417 18.82 -12.03 -27.52
C TRP A 417 18.14 -13.40 -27.43
N ILE A 418 16.86 -13.46 -27.00
CA ILE A 418 16.13 -14.72 -26.79
C ILE A 418 14.98 -14.82 -27.80
N VAL A 419 14.23 -13.74 -27.94
CA VAL A 419 13.11 -13.58 -28.88
C VAL A 419 13.16 -12.17 -29.46
N PRO A 420 12.59 -11.94 -30.66
CA PRO A 420 12.44 -10.57 -31.15
C PRO A 420 11.75 -9.67 -30.12
N SER A 421 12.26 -8.45 -29.96
CA SER A 421 11.74 -7.49 -28.97
C SER A 421 10.24 -7.29 -29.10
N ILE A 422 9.49 -7.53 -28.01
CA ILE A 422 8.03 -7.40 -27.95
C ILE A 422 7.58 -6.10 -27.28
N GLY A 423 8.49 -5.15 -27.06
CA GLY A 423 8.20 -3.83 -26.52
C GLY A 423 7.61 -3.89 -25.10
N ALA A 424 6.59 -3.05 -24.81
CA ALA A 424 5.98 -2.98 -23.48
C ALA A 424 5.42 -4.32 -22.99
N LYS A 425 4.96 -5.20 -23.88
CA LYS A 425 4.48 -6.54 -23.53
C LYS A 425 5.54 -7.36 -22.81
N GLY A 426 6.81 -7.15 -23.12
CA GLY A 426 7.95 -7.84 -22.49
C GLY A 426 8.03 -7.60 -20.99
N PHE A 427 7.83 -6.35 -20.53
CA PHE A 427 7.77 -6.05 -19.10
C PHE A 427 6.56 -6.70 -18.41
N TRP A 428 5.39 -6.71 -19.04
CA TRP A 428 4.19 -7.34 -18.46
C TRP A 428 4.35 -8.86 -18.33
N VAL A 429 4.97 -9.50 -19.32
CA VAL A 429 5.31 -10.94 -19.23
C VAL A 429 6.34 -11.16 -18.11
N ALA A 430 7.35 -10.30 -18.01
CA ALA A 430 8.35 -10.38 -16.93
C ALA A 430 7.73 -10.17 -15.54
N PHE A 431 6.75 -9.29 -15.41
CA PHE A 431 6.00 -9.12 -14.15
C PHE A 431 5.24 -10.39 -13.77
N ILE A 432 4.59 -11.06 -14.72
CA ILE A 432 3.94 -12.35 -14.45
C ILE A 432 4.95 -13.38 -13.97
N ILE A 433 6.10 -13.49 -14.63
CA ILE A 433 7.17 -14.43 -14.25
C ILE A 433 7.69 -14.12 -12.85
N ALA A 434 8.07 -12.87 -12.61
CA ALA A 434 8.63 -12.42 -11.31
C ALA A 434 7.64 -12.64 -10.15
N LEU A 435 6.38 -12.24 -10.33
CA LEU A 435 5.35 -12.39 -9.30
C LEU A 435 4.95 -13.85 -9.07
N THR A 436 4.95 -14.68 -10.13
CA THR A 436 4.70 -16.11 -9.99
C THR A 436 5.82 -16.78 -9.19
N ILE A 437 7.09 -16.43 -9.46
CA ILE A 437 8.23 -16.91 -8.67
C ILE A 437 8.11 -16.44 -7.22
N ALA A 438 7.79 -15.16 -6.99
CA ALA A 438 7.58 -14.62 -5.66
C ALA A 438 6.45 -15.36 -4.93
N ALA A 439 5.30 -15.51 -5.58
CA ALA A 439 4.14 -16.22 -5.03
C ALA A 439 4.47 -17.67 -4.65
N ALA A 440 5.16 -18.40 -5.53
CA ALA A 440 5.58 -19.78 -5.31
C ALA A 440 6.54 -19.90 -4.12
N LEU A 441 7.59 -19.07 -4.07
CA LEU A 441 8.57 -19.08 -2.99
C LEU A 441 7.96 -18.69 -1.64
N LEU A 442 7.09 -17.67 -1.61
CA LEU A 442 6.38 -17.26 -0.41
C LEU A 442 5.40 -18.34 0.06
N PHE A 443 4.70 -18.99 -0.87
CA PHE A 443 3.80 -20.10 -0.56
C PHE A 443 4.55 -21.31 0.03
N ILE A 444 5.69 -21.68 -0.57
CA ILE A 444 6.57 -22.73 -0.05
C ILE A 444 7.05 -22.38 1.38
N ARG A 445 7.43 -21.12 1.61
CA ARG A 445 7.83 -20.64 2.93
C ARG A 445 6.70 -20.74 3.94
N MET A 446 5.51 -20.28 3.58
CA MET A 446 4.32 -20.41 4.41
C MET A 446 4.04 -21.86 4.78
N ARG A 447 4.08 -22.78 3.80
CA ARG A 447 3.91 -24.22 4.02
C ARG A 447 4.96 -24.77 4.98
N LYS A 448 6.21 -24.35 4.83
CA LYS A 448 7.32 -24.78 5.72
C LYS A 448 7.08 -24.35 7.17
N ILE A 449 6.57 -23.15 7.41
CA ILE A 449 6.21 -22.71 8.78
C ILE A 449 5.04 -23.52 9.30
N GLN A 450 4.00 -23.73 8.50
CA GLN A 450 2.77 -24.43 8.88
C GLN A 450 2.94 -25.96 9.03
N SER A 451 4.06 -26.51 8.59
CA SER A 451 4.40 -27.93 8.81
C SER A 451 5.16 -28.18 10.10
N GLN A 452 5.57 -27.13 10.81
CA GLN A 452 6.21 -27.27 12.13
C GLN A 452 5.17 -27.68 13.20
N PRO A 453 5.62 -28.32 14.29
CA PRO A 453 4.75 -28.58 15.43
C PRO A 453 4.13 -27.29 15.97
N ASP A 454 2.89 -27.36 16.41
CA ASP A 454 2.14 -26.19 16.92
C ASP A 454 2.88 -25.47 18.06
N GLU A 455 3.51 -26.23 18.94
CA GLU A 455 4.32 -25.68 20.05
C GLU A 455 5.55 -24.91 19.56
N ALA A 456 6.21 -25.39 18.51
CA ALA A 456 7.38 -24.71 17.94
C ALA A 456 6.99 -23.36 17.30
N ILE A 457 5.85 -23.30 16.62
CA ILE A 457 5.32 -22.05 16.05
C ILE A 457 5.03 -21.04 17.17
N ILE A 458 4.39 -21.47 18.26
CA ILE A 458 4.05 -20.60 19.39
C ILE A 458 5.33 -20.11 20.08
N GLN A 459 6.28 -20.98 20.38
CA GLN A 459 7.56 -20.62 21.01
C GLN A 459 8.35 -19.62 20.17
N GLN A 460 8.39 -19.80 18.84
CA GLN A 460 9.04 -18.85 17.94
C GLN A 460 8.41 -17.46 18.04
N LEU A 461 7.09 -17.38 18.07
CA LEU A 461 6.37 -16.10 18.17
C LEU A 461 6.53 -15.44 19.54
N GLU A 462 6.66 -16.24 20.61
CA GLU A 462 6.92 -15.72 21.95
C GLU A 462 8.31 -15.11 22.11
N ARG A 463 9.33 -15.65 21.45
CA ARG A 463 10.67 -15.04 21.39
C ARG A 463 10.68 -13.68 20.68
N LEU A 464 9.71 -13.44 19.79
CA LEU A 464 9.52 -12.18 19.06
C LEU A 464 8.62 -11.16 19.81
N LYS A 465 8.12 -11.49 20.98
CA LYS A 465 7.45 -10.55 21.90
C LYS A 465 8.48 -9.65 22.55
#